data_7fd0ef93bde7a35af7df01e5e192c890
#
_entry.id   7fd0ef93bde7a35af7df01e5e192c890
#
_cell.length_a   1.000
_cell.length_b   1.000
_cell.length_c   1.000
_cell.angle_alpha   90.00
_cell.angle_beta   90.00
_cell.angle_gamma   90.00
#
_symmetry.space_group_name_H-M   'P 1'
#
loop_
_entity.id
_entity.type
_entity.pdbx_description
1 polymer ?
#
loop_
_entity_poly.entity_id
_entity_poly.type
_entity_poly.pdbx_seq_one_letter_code
_entity_poly.pdbx_strand_id
1 'polypeptide(L)'
;MRLIDYPQRNRRGVRRWLPSWKLVLGTSATFAVLLVGAFLVALGNTEIPKPNEDAVQQATIFTYADASTQITHIGTNRRPVTFEQIPLVVRQAVLAAEDRTFYTDPGVSPLGLLRALKNDLTSSGDGNLQGGSTITQQFVKNYYLTQQQTLSRKLNEVMVAIKLDQVKSKDAILTDYLNTIFFARNAYGIESASLAYFGVDITQLTDPAKAAYIAAVIQSPYYYATADKDPKAAKALQDRWKYVLDGMVGEHELSAQQRASMTFPTPVKYEPDDMGGMNGYLVDAAMQNLDRLHEQDQSVPDSNTVARGGYTVVTTFKQDYMNAAKKAVDDQMSKLDPAHKQADAGVHIGMASVDDKTGAVLGFYGGPDYLKQGFNDAFSAAGPLGDDVQSVLGKAVPSNHYDDAGISYIPGTKALATTPLRAAAAMSSMNNDGQYNQPFEVSEILQNGQVIWRNQPKTENFWGDATIAPVSQRTPLQLNISGTDVPKWWAWSIFDYNGVTSAGNMFATPPDGKGNKALIGMTGGAETNLSRTLVTYLSATKR
;
A
#
# COMPACT_ATOMS: atom_id res chain seq x y z
N MET A 1 56.20 31.01 -42.03
CA MET A 1 54.84 31.56 -41.84
C MET A 1 54.60 31.69 -40.34
N ARG A 2 54.30 32.89 -39.80
CA ARG A 2 53.89 33.01 -38.37
C ARG A 2 52.48 32.51 -38.26
N LEU A 3 52.30 31.49 -37.45
CA LEU A 3 50.98 30.89 -37.17
C LEU A 3 50.01 31.87 -36.49
N ILE A 4 50.53 32.90 -35.83
CA ILE A 4 49.73 33.88 -35.12
C ILE A 4 50.16 35.27 -35.61
N ASP A 5 49.28 35.98 -36.36
CA ASP A 5 49.45 37.35 -36.80
C ASP A 5 48.67 38.32 -35.92
N TYR A 6 49.23 38.60 -34.75
CA TYR A 6 48.64 39.52 -33.78
C TYR A 6 49.72 40.37 -33.11
N PRO A 7 49.60 41.68 -33.09
CA PRO A 7 48.61 42.52 -33.76
C PRO A 7 48.75 42.50 -35.30
N GLN A 8 47.64 42.59 -36.05
CA GLN A 8 47.62 42.48 -37.51
C GLN A 8 48.45 43.57 -38.20
N ARG A 9 49.54 43.21 -38.90
CA ARG A 9 50.44 44.15 -39.51
C ARG A 9 49.86 44.92 -40.69
N ASN A 10 48.84 44.30 -41.37
CA ASN A 10 48.26 44.90 -42.58
C ASN A 10 47.04 45.80 -42.30
N ARG A 11 46.75 46.12 -41.00
CA ARG A 11 45.64 46.99 -40.63
C ARG A 11 46.15 48.16 -39.80
N ARG A 12 45.50 49.37 -39.96
CA ARG A 12 45.85 50.60 -39.21
C ARG A 12 44.80 50.93 -38.14
N GLY A 13 45.19 51.71 -37.10
CA GLY A 13 44.27 52.09 -36.02
C GLY A 13 43.84 50.98 -35.13
N VAL A 14 42.62 51.10 -34.51
CA VAL A 14 42.03 50.14 -33.58
C VAL A 14 41.83 48.78 -34.21
N ARG A 15 41.58 48.71 -35.53
CA ARG A 15 41.40 47.49 -36.28
C ARG A 15 42.64 46.59 -36.29
N ARG A 16 43.84 47.09 -35.98
CA ARG A 16 45.06 46.29 -35.87
C ARG A 16 45.01 45.34 -34.65
N TRP A 17 44.27 45.73 -33.61
CA TRP A 17 44.11 44.97 -32.37
C TRP A 17 42.90 44.00 -32.39
N LEU A 18 42.10 43.95 -33.44
CA LEU A 18 41.07 42.94 -33.59
C LEU A 18 41.74 41.58 -33.90
N PRO A 19 41.33 40.49 -33.21
CA PRO A 19 41.89 39.19 -33.46
C PRO A 19 41.63 38.75 -34.92
N SER A 20 42.62 38.10 -35.55
CA SER A 20 42.42 37.51 -36.86
C SER A 20 41.48 36.33 -36.79
N TRP A 21 40.77 36.04 -37.89
CA TRP A 21 39.86 34.87 -37.91
C TRP A 21 40.62 33.56 -37.61
N LYS A 22 41.90 33.42 -38.00
CA LYS A 22 42.76 32.28 -37.67
C LYS A 22 43.08 32.21 -36.18
N LEU A 23 43.30 33.35 -35.50
CA LEU A 23 43.50 33.40 -34.06
C LEU A 23 42.19 33.02 -33.31
N VAL A 24 41.05 33.57 -33.76
CA VAL A 24 39.73 33.24 -33.18
C VAL A 24 39.44 31.75 -33.35
N LEU A 25 39.65 31.22 -34.56
CA LEU A 25 39.43 29.80 -34.84
C LEU A 25 40.38 28.93 -34.00
N GLY A 26 41.67 29.26 -33.96
CA GLY A 26 42.66 28.53 -33.18
C GLY A 26 42.38 28.53 -31.69
N THR A 27 42.10 29.70 -31.10
CA THR A 27 41.74 29.79 -29.68
C THR A 27 40.43 29.10 -29.36
N SER A 28 39.41 29.22 -30.23
CA SER A 28 38.15 28.51 -30.07
C SER A 28 38.33 26.97 -30.17
N ALA A 29 39.16 26.51 -31.11
CA ALA A 29 39.48 25.10 -31.24
C ALA A 29 40.22 24.55 -30.02
N THR A 30 41.26 25.31 -29.55
CA THR A 30 42.01 24.94 -28.32
C THR A 30 41.08 24.90 -27.11
N PHE A 31 40.23 25.93 -26.96
CA PHE A 31 39.25 25.97 -25.87
C PHE A 31 38.25 24.80 -25.93
N ALA A 32 37.76 24.47 -27.12
CA ALA A 32 36.89 23.30 -27.30
C ALA A 32 37.58 21.97 -26.93
N VAL A 33 38.85 21.80 -27.32
CA VAL A 33 39.64 20.61 -26.93
C VAL A 33 39.85 20.53 -25.43
N LEU A 34 40.15 21.69 -24.78
CA LEU A 34 40.29 21.73 -23.31
C LEU A 34 38.97 21.44 -22.60
N LEU A 35 37.84 21.93 -23.11
CA LEU A 35 36.51 21.61 -22.57
C LEU A 35 36.18 20.12 -22.70
N VAL A 36 36.43 19.55 -23.88
CA VAL A 36 36.22 18.11 -24.09
C VAL A 36 37.16 17.29 -23.20
N GLY A 37 38.41 17.66 -23.06
CA GLY A 37 39.36 17.01 -22.16
C GLY A 37 38.92 17.08 -20.70
N ALA A 38 38.51 18.25 -20.23
CA ALA A 38 37.96 18.42 -18.88
C ALA A 38 36.70 17.59 -18.64
N PHE A 39 35.80 17.55 -19.64
CA PHE A 39 34.59 16.72 -19.59
C PHE A 39 34.95 15.23 -19.49
N LEU A 40 35.87 14.73 -20.31
CA LEU A 40 36.29 13.31 -20.28
C LEU A 40 36.95 12.93 -18.96
N VAL A 41 37.78 13.84 -18.38
CA VAL A 41 38.37 13.63 -17.04
C VAL A 41 37.28 13.61 -15.97
N ALA A 42 36.33 14.54 -16.01
CA ALA A 42 35.20 14.56 -15.09
C ALA A 42 34.34 13.30 -15.21
N LEU A 43 34.04 12.87 -16.46
CA LEU A 43 33.29 11.63 -16.71
C LEU A 43 34.04 10.39 -16.19
N GLY A 44 35.36 10.34 -16.37
CA GLY A 44 36.18 9.24 -15.83
C GLY A 44 36.12 9.14 -14.32
N ASN A 45 36.04 10.26 -13.62
CA ASN A 45 35.95 10.35 -12.16
C ASN A 45 34.50 10.28 -11.62
N THR A 46 33.49 10.22 -12.51
CA THR A 46 32.10 10.12 -12.08
C THR A 46 31.81 8.70 -11.60
N GLU A 47 31.34 8.60 -10.37
CA GLU A 47 30.81 7.36 -9.80
C GLU A 47 29.28 7.36 -9.91
N ILE A 48 28.70 6.18 -10.08
CA ILE A 48 27.26 6.00 -10.01
C ILE A 48 26.89 5.97 -8.51
N PRO A 49 26.11 6.94 -8.02
CA PRO A 49 25.74 6.99 -6.61
C PRO A 49 24.96 5.74 -6.18
N LYS A 50 24.84 5.52 -4.87
CA LYS A 50 23.88 4.54 -4.35
C LYS A 50 22.45 5.02 -4.63
N PRO A 51 21.49 4.09 -4.81
CA PRO A 51 20.08 4.46 -4.93
C PRO A 51 19.61 5.31 -3.76
N ASN A 52 18.73 6.28 -4.05
CA ASN A 52 18.03 7.03 -3.01
C ASN A 52 17.14 6.07 -2.20
N GLU A 53 17.14 6.19 -0.88
CA GLU A 53 16.34 5.33 0.00
C GLU A 53 14.85 5.34 -0.37
N ASP A 54 14.31 6.52 -0.68
CA ASP A 54 12.91 6.64 -1.12
C ASP A 54 12.63 5.95 -2.45
N ALA A 55 13.64 5.85 -3.32
CA ALA A 55 13.50 5.22 -4.63
C ALA A 55 13.46 3.69 -4.59
N VAL A 56 13.92 3.09 -3.50
CA VAL A 56 13.93 1.61 -3.32
C VAL A 56 12.83 1.11 -2.39
N GLN A 57 12.10 2.00 -1.72
CA GLN A 57 10.97 1.62 -0.88
C GLN A 57 9.90 0.92 -1.71
N GLN A 58 9.36 -0.17 -1.16
CA GLN A 58 8.29 -0.96 -1.76
C GLN A 58 7.08 -0.95 -0.83
N ALA A 59 5.89 -1.25 -1.36
CA ALA A 59 4.74 -1.48 -0.53
C ALA A 59 4.91 -2.75 0.30
N THR A 60 4.35 -2.75 1.50
CA THR A 60 4.00 -3.99 2.18
C THR A 60 2.54 -4.30 1.90
N ILE A 61 2.28 -5.48 1.40
CA ILE A 61 0.97 -5.96 0.99
C ILE A 61 0.40 -6.84 2.11
N PHE A 62 -0.82 -6.56 2.53
CA PHE A 62 -1.58 -7.43 3.43
C PHE A 62 -2.60 -8.21 2.62
N THR A 63 -2.61 -9.54 2.81
CA THR A 63 -3.54 -10.44 2.12
C THR A 63 -4.43 -11.18 3.12
N TYR A 64 -5.58 -11.64 2.63
CA TYR A 64 -6.39 -12.61 3.35
C TYR A 64 -5.67 -13.96 3.46
N ALA A 65 -6.26 -14.89 4.19
CA ALA A 65 -5.71 -16.22 4.47
C ALA A 65 -5.45 -17.08 3.21
N ASP A 66 -6.01 -16.72 2.07
CA ASP A 66 -5.76 -17.36 0.77
C ASP A 66 -4.42 -16.96 0.13
N ALA A 67 -3.68 -16.04 0.73
CA ALA A 67 -2.42 -15.47 0.27
C ALA A 67 -2.46 -14.78 -1.10
N SER A 68 -3.64 -14.68 -1.72
CA SER A 68 -3.83 -14.12 -3.06
C SER A 68 -4.74 -12.89 -3.08
N THR A 69 -5.79 -12.88 -2.27
CA THR A 69 -6.72 -11.75 -2.19
C THR A 69 -6.11 -10.66 -1.32
N GLN A 70 -5.85 -9.51 -1.91
CA GLN A 70 -5.30 -8.36 -1.18
C GLN A 70 -6.37 -7.71 -0.30
N ILE A 71 -6.00 -7.40 0.94
CA ILE A 71 -6.75 -6.52 1.85
C ILE A 71 -6.46 -5.07 1.48
N THR A 72 -5.20 -4.68 1.62
CA THR A 72 -4.66 -3.36 1.27
C THR A 72 -3.13 -3.41 1.24
N HIS A 73 -2.50 -2.25 1.08
CA HIS A 73 -1.05 -2.12 1.23
C HIS A 73 -0.72 -0.87 2.06
N ILE A 74 0.48 -0.85 2.62
CA ILE A 74 1.02 0.32 3.32
C ILE A 74 2.37 0.71 2.71
N GLY A 75 2.75 1.97 2.88
CA GLY A 75 4.01 2.51 2.33
C GLY A 75 3.91 2.85 0.84
N THR A 76 5.07 2.92 0.19
CA THR A 76 5.17 3.30 -1.22
C THR A 76 4.68 2.16 -2.10
N ASN A 77 3.57 2.36 -2.81
CA ASN A 77 3.02 1.34 -3.72
C ASN A 77 3.93 1.16 -4.95
N ARG A 78 4.98 0.37 -4.78
CA ARG A 78 5.93 -0.03 -5.83
C ARG A 78 5.99 -1.55 -5.90
N ARG A 79 5.71 -2.08 -7.10
CA ARG A 79 5.73 -3.51 -7.42
C ARG A 79 6.69 -3.70 -8.59
N PRO A 80 7.94 -4.10 -8.34
CA PRO A 80 8.91 -4.28 -9.40
C PRO A 80 8.54 -5.50 -10.27
N VAL A 81 8.77 -5.35 -11.56
CA VAL A 81 8.56 -6.39 -12.58
C VAL A 81 9.81 -6.56 -13.43
N THR A 82 9.97 -7.73 -14.06
CA THR A 82 11.07 -7.98 -15.02
C THR A 82 10.74 -7.39 -16.39
N PHE A 83 11.76 -7.28 -17.24
CA PHE A 83 11.59 -6.77 -18.61
C PHE A 83 10.59 -7.61 -19.43
N GLU A 84 10.62 -8.93 -19.26
CA GLU A 84 9.76 -9.89 -19.96
C GLU A 84 8.30 -9.79 -19.53
N GLN A 85 8.05 -9.37 -18.29
CA GLN A 85 6.69 -9.16 -17.76
C GLN A 85 6.04 -7.89 -18.32
N ILE A 86 6.83 -6.92 -18.81
CA ILE A 86 6.29 -5.68 -19.38
C ILE A 86 5.94 -5.92 -20.86
N PRO A 87 4.66 -5.88 -21.26
CA PRO A 87 4.25 -6.10 -22.64
C PRO A 87 4.96 -5.16 -23.61
N LEU A 88 5.27 -5.65 -24.82
CA LEU A 88 5.94 -4.85 -25.84
C LEU A 88 5.21 -3.54 -26.12
N VAL A 89 3.90 -3.57 -26.22
CA VAL A 89 3.07 -2.37 -26.48
C VAL A 89 3.21 -1.29 -25.41
N VAL A 90 3.42 -1.68 -24.14
CA VAL A 90 3.64 -0.73 -23.03
C VAL A 90 5.01 -0.08 -23.17
N ARG A 91 6.06 -0.86 -23.44
CA ARG A 91 7.41 -0.35 -23.70
C ARG A 91 7.43 0.62 -24.87
N GLN A 92 6.78 0.26 -25.96
CA GLN A 92 6.64 1.09 -27.15
C GLN A 92 5.90 2.41 -26.86
N ALA A 93 4.78 2.35 -26.15
CA ALA A 93 4.04 3.56 -25.77
C ALA A 93 4.88 4.52 -24.92
N VAL A 94 5.66 4.01 -23.96
CA VAL A 94 6.54 4.83 -23.12
C VAL A 94 7.69 5.44 -23.93
N LEU A 95 8.30 4.67 -24.84
CA LEU A 95 9.35 5.19 -25.74
C LEU A 95 8.79 6.25 -26.67
N ALA A 96 7.63 6.04 -27.27
CA ALA A 96 6.96 7.02 -28.13
C ALA A 96 6.59 8.32 -27.38
N ALA A 97 6.27 8.20 -26.08
CA ALA A 97 5.93 9.34 -25.22
C ALA A 97 7.15 10.17 -24.80
N GLU A 98 8.24 9.50 -24.40
CA GLU A 98 9.32 10.12 -23.64
C GLU A 98 10.66 10.19 -24.39
N ASP A 99 11.01 9.16 -25.18
CA ASP A 99 12.35 9.06 -25.77
C ASP A 99 12.40 8.09 -26.94
N ARG A 100 12.08 8.56 -28.14
CA ARG A 100 12.05 7.73 -29.37
C ARG A 100 13.43 7.28 -29.82
N THR A 101 14.49 7.95 -29.39
CA THR A 101 15.87 7.63 -29.71
C THR A 101 16.60 6.86 -28.60
N PHE A 102 15.86 6.40 -27.59
CA PHE A 102 16.40 5.75 -26.39
C PHE A 102 17.45 4.66 -26.68
N TYR A 103 17.13 3.75 -27.61
CA TYR A 103 18.03 2.63 -27.94
C TYR A 103 19.31 3.05 -28.69
N THR A 104 19.32 4.25 -29.27
CA THR A 104 20.45 4.74 -30.08
C THR A 104 21.26 5.86 -29.39
N ASP A 105 20.66 6.56 -28.44
CA ASP A 105 21.32 7.64 -27.69
C ASP A 105 22.29 7.08 -26.63
N PRO A 106 23.46 7.72 -26.41
CA PRO A 106 24.45 7.29 -25.41
C PRO A 106 24.10 7.77 -23.99
N GLY A 107 22.90 7.47 -23.51
CA GLY A 107 22.38 7.91 -22.21
C GLY A 107 21.87 9.36 -22.15
N VAL A 108 22.26 10.18 -23.11
CA VAL A 108 21.81 11.58 -23.28
C VAL A 108 21.53 11.86 -24.74
N SER A 109 20.59 12.75 -25.05
CA SER A 109 20.35 13.17 -26.44
C SER A 109 21.23 14.37 -26.79
N PRO A 110 22.21 14.24 -27.69
CA PRO A 110 23.06 15.37 -28.11
C PRO A 110 22.23 16.50 -28.73
N LEU A 111 21.21 16.15 -29.52
CA LEU A 111 20.28 17.13 -30.12
C LEU A 111 19.39 17.79 -29.07
N GLY A 112 18.99 17.03 -28.05
CA GLY A 112 18.25 17.55 -26.89
C GLY A 112 19.06 18.57 -26.10
N LEU A 113 20.34 18.29 -25.85
CA LEU A 113 21.27 19.22 -25.18
C LEU A 113 21.48 20.50 -25.98
N LEU A 114 21.69 20.41 -27.31
CA LEU A 114 21.82 21.57 -28.19
C LEU A 114 20.53 22.42 -28.23
N ARG A 115 19.37 21.80 -28.20
CA ARG A 115 18.08 22.48 -28.19
C ARG A 115 17.86 23.19 -26.84
N ALA A 116 18.20 22.54 -25.73
CA ALA A 116 18.13 23.13 -24.39
C ALA A 116 19.05 24.38 -24.31
N LEU A 117 20.28 24.25 -24.75
CA LEU A 117 21.24 25.37 -24.77
C LEU A 117 20.74 26.54 -25.65
N LYS A 118 20.16 26.24 -26.82
CA LYS A 118 19.57 27.28 -27.68
C LYS A 118 18.41 27.99 -27.00
N ASN A 119 17.54 27.26 -26.33
CA ASN A 119 16.38 27.81 -25.63
C ASN A 119 16.80 28.69 -24.46
N ASP A 120 17.78 28.26 -23.65
CA ASP A 120 18.36 29.07 -22.55
C ASP A 120 18.96 30.38 -23.04
N LEU A 121 19.55 30.39 -24.26
CA LEU A 121 20.13 31.59 -24.85
C LEU A 121 19.11 32.52 -25.54
N THR A 122 17.92 32.00 -25.92
CA THR A 122 16.94 32.73 -26.71
C THR A 122 15.65 33.06 -25.97
N SER A 123 15.38 32.41 -24.82
CA SER A 123 14.12 32.58 -24.09
C SER A 123 14.26 33.60 -22.98
N SER A 124 13.67 34.75 -23.17
CA SER A 124 13.21 35.59 -22.08
C SER A 124 11.93 35.00 -21.48
N GLY A 125 12.05 34.15 -20.45
CA GLY A 125 11.06 34.08 -19.39
C GLY A 125 9.80 33.20 -19.55
N ASP A 126 9.53 32.55 -20.66
CA ASP A 126 8.37 31.64 -20.78
C ASP A 126 8.80 30.19 -20.51
N GLY A 127 8.47 29.72 -19.31
CA GLY A 127 8.90 28.43 -18.72
C GLY A 127 8.33 27.16 -19.35
N ASN A 128 8.18 27.09 -20.65
CA ASN A 128 7.78 25.85 -21.35
C ASN A 128 9.04 25.09 -21.82
N LEU A 129 9.74 24.48 -20.85
CA LEU A 129 10.82 23.51 -21.10
C LEU A 129 10.22 22.23 -21.71
N GLN A 130 9.99 22.25 -23.00
CA GLN A 130 9.52 21.11 -23.77
C GLN A 130 10.61 20.04 -23.83
N GLY A 131 10.33 18.89 -23.27
CA GLY A 131 10.96 17.59 -23.28
C GLY A 131 12.29 17.40 -24.05
N GLY A 132 13.41 17.50 -23.34
CA GLY A 132 14.74 17.21 -23.88
C GLY A 132 15.56 16.22 -23.06
N SER A 133 15.03 15.72 -21.93
CA SER A 133 15.69 14.74 -21.09
C SER A 133 15.36 13.32 -21.57
N THR A 134 16.39 12.48 -21.74
CA THR A 134 16.22 11.06 -22.08
C THR A 134 15.64 10.27 -20.93
N ILE A 135 15.12 9.06 -21.21
CA ILE A 135 14.70 8.09 -20.19
C ILE A 135 15.83 7.82 -19.19
N THR A 136 17.07 7.66 -19.67
CA THR A 136 18.24 7.43 -18.81
C THR A 136 18.46 8.61 -17.85
N GLN A 137 18.32 9.85 -18.31
CA GLN A 137 18.44 11.05 -17.47
C GLN A 137 17.29 11.16 -16.45
N GLN A 138 16.06 10.84 -16.86
CA GLN A 138 14.91 10.82 -15.95
C GLN A 138 15.08 9.74 -14.88
N PHE A 139 15.57 8.56 -15.25
CA PHE A 139 15.88 7.49 -14.31
C PHE A 139 16.94 7.91 -13.29
N VAL A 140 18.07 8.46 -13.77
CA VAL A 140 19.14 8.96 -12.89
C VAL A 140 18.61 10.02 -11.92
N LYS A 141 17.83 10.96 -12.40
CA LYS A 141 17.20 12.00 -11.56
C LYS A 141 16.32 11.40 -10.46
N ASN A 142 15.48 10.44 -10.80
CA ASN A 142 14.46 9.90 -9.88
C ASN A 142 15.03 8.84 -8.93
N TYR A 143 16.06 8.11 -9.33
CA TYR A 143 16.59 6.95 -8.61
C TYR A 143 17.85 7.26 -7.79
N TYR A 144 18.73 8.14 -8.30
CA TYR A 144 20.03 8.38 -7.69
C TYR A 144 20.20 9.78 -7.11
N LEU A 145 19.43 10.79 -7.57
CA LEU A 145 19.67 12.18 -7.22
C LEU A 145 18.54 12.76 -6.35
N THR A 146 18.86 13.82 -5.62
CA THR A 146 17.86 14.59 -4.86
C THR A 146 17.04 15.52 -5.76
N GLN A 147 15.87 15.94 -5.29
CA GLN A 147 14.91 16.78 -6.03
C GLN A 147 15.38 18.25 -6.21
N GLN A 148 16.54 18.66 -5.67
CA GLN A 148 17.04 20.04 -5.77
C GLN A 148 17.36 20.43 -7.22
N GLN A 149 16.83 21.57 -7.66
CA GLN A 149 17.04 22.08 -9.03
C GLN A 149 18.25 23.02 -9.08
N THR A 150 19.45 22.48 -9.28
CA THR A 150 20.69 23.25 -9.45
C THR A 150 21.39 22.88 -10.75
N LEU A 151 22.19 23.82 -11.31
CA LEU A 151 23.01 23.55 -12.52
C LEU A 151 24.01 22.40 -12.27
N SER A 152 24.63 22.37 -11.08
CA SER A 152 25.55 21.29 -10.71
C SER A 152 24.89 19.94 -10.70
N ARG A 153 23.64 19.84 -10.19
CA ARG A 153 22.85 18.61 -10.25
C ARG A 153 22.56 18.20 -11.70
N LYS A 154 22.21 19.16 -12.59
CA LYS A 154 21.92 18.84 -14.00
C LYS A 154 23.17 18.34 -14.74
N LEU A 155 24.34 18.90 -14.45
CA LEU A 155 25.59 18.37 -14.99
C LEU A 155 25.89 16.97 -14.46
N ASN A 156 25.73 16.75 -13.17
CA ASN A 156 25.91 15.42 -12.56
C ASN A 156 24.93 14.38 -13.15
N GLU A 157 23.66 14.76 -13.37
CA GLU A 157 22.66 13.93 -14.05
C GLU A 157 23.13 13.46 -15.43
N VAL A 158 23.68 14.39 -16.24
CA VAL A 158 24.22 14.07 -17.57
C VAL A 158 25.40 13.10 -17.46
N MET A 159 26.34 13.36 -16.55
CA MET A 159 27.54 12.54 -16.35
C MET A 159 27.17 11.12 -15.90
N VAL A 160 26.31 11.02 -14.88
CA VAL A 160 25.84 9.72 -14.37
C VAL A 160 25.02 8.97 -15.42
N ALA A 161 24.18 9.67 -16.21
CA ALA A 161 23.40 9.04 -17.28
C ALA A 161 24.29 8.41 -18.37
N ILE A 162 25.35 9.13 -18.80
CA ILE A 162 26.33 8.58 -19.76
C ILE A 162 27.07 7.37 -19.15
N LYS A 163 27.48 7.48 -17.89
CA LYS A 163 28.20 6.40 -17.20
C LYS A 163 27.32 5.17 -17.03
N LEU A 164 26.03 5.35 -16.68
CA LEU A 164 25.06 4.27 -16.51
C LEU A 164 24.82 3.53 -17.81
N ASP A 165 24.70 4.27 -18.94
CA ASP A 165 24.52 3.70 -20.26
C ASP A 165 25.71 2.85 -20.74
N GLN A 166 26.92 3.15 -20.22
CA GLN A 166 28.13 2.36 -20.50
C GLN A 166 28.18 1.02 -19.74
N VAL A 167 27.50 0.92 -18.58
CA VAL A 167 27.60 -0.24 -17.68
C VAL A 167 26.34 -1.09 -17.59
N LYS A 168 25.20 -0.56 -18.03
CA LYS A 168 23.91 -1.29 -18.07
C LYS A 168 23.37 -1.37 -19.49
N SER A 169 22.69 -2.47 -19.80
CA SER A 169 21.95 -2.60 -21.07
C SER A 169 20.75 -1.65 -21.12
N LYS A 170 20.34 -1.26 -22.31
CA LYS A 170 19.14 -0.43 -22.53
C LYS A 170 17.88 -1.04 -21.91
N ASP A 171 17.70 -2.35 -22.07
CA ASP A 171 16.56 -3.07 -21.51
C ASP A 171 16.56 -3.01 -19.96
N ALA A 172 17.73 -3.15 -19.33
CA ALA A 172 17.85 -3.01 -17.89
C ALA A 172 17.56 -1.58 -17.42
N ILE A 173 18.03 -0.55 -18.15
CA ILE A 173 17.74 0.86 -17.83
C ILE A 173 16.24 1.15 -17.98
N LEU A 174 15.60 0.67 -19.06
CA LEU A 174 14.17 0.84 -19.28
C LEU A 174 13.35 0.15 -18.18
N THR A 175 13.73 -1.06 -17.80
CA THR A 175 13.08 -1.80 -16.72
C THR A 175 13.18 -1.06 -15.38
N ASP A 176 14.39 -0.62 -15.02
CA ASP A 176 14.62 0.14 -13.79
C ASP A 176 13.83 1.45 -13.78
N TYR A 177 13.80 2.17 -14.92
CA TYR A 177 13.00 3.38 -15.09
C TYR A 177 11.51 3.10 -14.87
N LEU A 178 10.96 2.09 -15.55
CA LEU A 178 9.54 1.73 -15.45
C LEU A 178 9.16 1.20 -14.07
N ASN A 179 10.10 0.66 -13.29
CA ASN A 179 9.87 0.27 -11.89
C ASN A 179 10.01 1.43 -10.89
N THR A 180 10.56 2.59 -11.33
CA THR A 180 10.90 3.69 -10.41
C THR A 180 9.96 4.86 -10.50
N ILE A 181 9.52 5.25 -11.71
CA ILE A 181 8.81 6.52 -11.92
C ILE A 181 7.42 6.54 -11.30
N PHE A 182 7.00 7.75 -10.96
CA PHE A 182 5.70 8.01 -10.35
C PHE A 182 4.63 8.28 -11.41
N PHE A 183 3.47 7.62 -11.26
CA PHE A 183 2.32 7.72 -12.16
C PHE A 183 1.10 8.38 -11.52
N ALA A 184 1.23 9.11 -10.43
CA ALA A 184 0.12 9.54 -9.56
C ALA A 184 -0.64 8.35 -8.93
N ARG A 185 -1.79 8.60 -8.27
CA ARG A 185 -2.62 7.57 -7.63
C ARG A 185 -1.81 6.64 -6.71
N ASN A 186 -0.82 7.20 -5.99
CA ASN A 186 0.16 6.47 -5.19
C ASN A 186 0.88 5.32 -5.94
N ALA A 187 0.93 5.35 -7.26
CA ALA A 187 1.53 4.31 -8.08
C ALA A 187 2.97 4.68 -8.46
N TYR A 188 3.92 3.95 -7.92
CA TYR A 188 5.33 3.99 -8.30
C TYR A 188 5.67 2.72 -9.08
N GLY A 189 6.10 2.90 -10.32
CA GLY A 189 6.34 1.82 -11.25
C GLY A 189 5.12 1.39 -12.06
N ILE A 190 5.41 0.73 -13.19
CA ILE A 190 4.45 0.42 -14.26
C ILE A 190 3.37 -0.59 -13.83
N GLU A 191 3.73 -1.57 -13.00
CA GLU A 191 2.77 -2.55 -12.44
C GLU A 191 1.76 -1.85 -11.55
N SER A 192 2.25 -1.03 -10.59
CA SER A 192 1.38 -0.26 -9.72
C SER A 192 0.47 0.69 -10.50
N ALA A 193 0.97 1.27 -11.60
CA ALA A 193 0.19 2.13 -12.49
C ALA A 193 -0.91 1.33 -13.24
N SER A 194 -0.59 0.14 -13.76
CA SER A 194 -1.56 -0.74 -14.42
C SER A 194 -2.73 -1.08 -13.50
N LEU A 195 -2.43 -1.46 -12.27
CA LEU A 195 -3.42 -1.75 -11.24
C LEU A 195 -4.24 -0.51 -10.86
N ALA A 196 -3.58 0.64 -10.63
CA ALA A 196 -4.24 1.87 -10.18
C ALA A 196 -5.14 2.51 -11.24
N TYR A 197 -4.86 2.33 -12.53
CA TYR A 197 -5.62 2.92 -13.61
C TYR A 197 -6.62 1.96 -14.25
N PHE A 198 -6.29 0.67 -14.35
CA PHE A 198 -7.10 -0.28 -15.11
C PHE A 198 -7.45 -1.56 -14.33
N GLY A 199 -6.95 -1.73 -13.10
CA GLY A 199 -7.26 -2.88 -12.25
C GLY A 199 -6.72 -4.20 -12.78
N VAL A 200 -5.69 -4.17 -13.64
CA VAL A 200 -5.10 -5.37 -14.27
C VAL A 200 -3.60 -5.45 -14.03
N ASP A 201 -3.09 -6.66 -13.89
CA ASP A 201 -1.66 -6.96 -13.88
C ASP A 201 -1.02 -6.47 -15.18
N ILE A 202 0.22 -5.97 -15.11
CA ILE A 202 0.90 -5.41 -16.28
C ILE A 202 1.03 -6.41 -17.41
N THR A 203 1.18 -7.70 -17.13
CA THR A 203 1.27 -8.76 -18.15
C THR A 203 -0.01 -8.87 -19.00
N GLN A 204 -1.13 -8.39 -18.47
CA GLN A 204 -2.43 -8.38 -19.16
C GLN A 204 -2.74 -7.05 -19.87
N LEU A 205 -1.89 -6.03 -19.71
CA LEU A 205 -2.07 -4.72 -20.34
C LEU A 205 -1.59 -4.73 -21.81
N THR A 206 -2.33 -5.39 -22.66
CA THR A 206 -2.00 -5.56 -24.09
C THR A 206 -2.72 -4.59 -25.03
N ASP A 207 -3.63 -3.76 -24.50
CA ASP A 207 -4.37 -2.75 -25.26
C ASP A 207 -3.51 -1.50 -25.49
N PRO A 208 -3.18 -1.13 -26.75
CA PRO A 208 -2.37 0.05 -27.05
C PRO A 208 -2.99 1.37 -26.54
N ALA A 209 -4.32 1.48 -26.50
CA ALA A 209 -4.99 2.68 -25.99
C ALA A 209 -4.73 2.87 -24.49
N LYS A 210 -4.80 1.79 -23.70
CA LYS A 210 -4.49 1.81 -22.27
C LYS A 210 -3.00 2.01 -22.02
N ALA A 211 -2.12 1.37 -22.79
CA ALA A 211 -0.67 1.56 -22.72
C ALA A 211 -0.29 3.04 -22.96
N ALA A 212 -0.87 3.65 -24.01
CA ALA A 212 -0.66 5.06 -24.33
C ALA A 212 -1.21 6.00 -23.24
N TYR A 213 -2.30 5.61 -22.56
CA TYR A 213 -2.83 6.38 -21.43
C TYR A 213 -1.83 6.43 -20.28
N ILE A 214 -1.32 5.28 -19.85
CA ILE A 214 -0.31 5.21 -18.78
C ILE A 214 0.95 5.98 -19.18
N ALA A 215 1.43 5.82 -20.41
CA ALA A 215 2.59 6.56 -20.91
C ALA A 215 2.34 8.08 -20.93
N ALA A 216 1.13 8.53 -21.27
CA ALA A 216 0.78 9.95 -21.26
C ALA A 216 0.86 10.57 -19.85
N VAL A 217 0.49 9.81 -18.81
CA VAL A 217 0.49 10.28 -17.42
C VAL A 217 1.90 10.67 -16.94
N ILE A 218 2.95 10.05 -17.46
CA ILE A 218 4.35 10.28 -17.04
C ILE A 218 4.74 11.77 -17.12
N GLN A 219 4.25 12.49 -18.12
CA GLN A 219 4.64 13.89 -18.36
C GLN A 219 4.31 14.80 -17.17
N SER A 220 3.13 14.62 -16.57
CA SER A 220 2.66 15.49 -15.47
C SER A 220 1.70 14.74 -14.54
N PRO A 221 2.21 13.77 -13.75
CA PRO A 221 1.36 12.84 -12.99
C PRO A 221 0.38 13.55 -12.05
N TYR A 222 0.85 14.54 -11.28
CA TYR A 222 0.00 15.29 -10.33
C TYR A 222 -1.12 16.07 -11.02
N TYR A 223 -0.83 16.71 -12.17
CA TYR A 223 -1.84 17.45 -12.91
C TYR A 223 -2.87 16.52 -13.54
N TYR A 224 -2.41 15.44 -14.17
CA TYR A 224 -3.31 14.47 -14.81
C TYR A 224 -4.11 13.62 -13.80
N ALA A 225 -3.67 13.53 -12.56
CA ALA A 225 -4.46 12.91 -11.49
C ALA A 225 -5.76 13.67 -11.18
N THR A 226 -5.85 14.95 -11.54
CA THR A 226 -7.07 15.76 -11.34
C THR A 226 -8.04 15.70 -12.52
N ALA A 227 -7.75 14.90 -13.56
CA ALA A 227 -8.55 14.85 -14.79
C ALA A 227 -10.00 14.39 -14.60
N ASP A 228 -10.30 13.72 -13.49
CA ASP A 228 -11.66 13.34 -13.08
C ASP A 228 -12.49 14.54 -12.57
N LYS A 229 -11.84 15.64 -12.15
CA LYS A 229 -12.44 16.82 -11.53
C LYS A 229 -12.17 18.13 -12.30
N ASP A 230 -11.08 18.17 -13.08
CA ASP A 230 -10.68 19.35 -13.86
C ASP A 230 -10.77 19.07 -15.37
N PRO A 231 -11.74 19.67 -16.08
CA PRO A 231 -11.88 19.52 -17.54
C PRO A 231 -10.64 19.95 -18.35
N LYS A 232 -9.82 20.89 -17.82
CA LYS A 232 -8.58 21.30 -18.50
C LYS A 232 -7.54 20.21 -18.39
N ALA A 233 -7.38 19.60 -17.22
CA ALA A 233 -6.50 18.46 -17.02
C ALA A 233 -6.93 17.25 -17.87
N ALA A 234 -8.27 16.98 -17.92
CA ALA A 234 -8.82 15.91 -18.75
C ALA A 234 -8.49 16.10 -20.24
N LYS A 235 -8.69 17.34 -20.75
CA LYS A 235 -8.36 17.67 -22.14
C LYS A 235 -6.86 17.56 -22.40
N ALA A 236 -6.02 18.07 -21.52
CA ALA A 236 -4.57 18.01 -21.67
C ALA A 236 -4.05 16.57 -21.67
N LEU A 237 -4.58 15.71 -20.79
CA LEU A 237 -4.26 14.27 -20.77
C LEU A 237 -4.71 13.58 -22.07
N GLN A 238 -5.91 13.88 -22.57
CA GLN A 238 -6.38 13.34 -23.84
C GLN A 238 -5.53 13.80 -25.02
N ASP A 239 -5.10 15.07 -25.04
CA ASP A 239 -4.21 15.58 -26.10
C ASP A 239 -2.81 14.90 -26.02
N ARG A 240 -2.29 14.66 -24.80
CA ARG A 240 -1.04 13.92 -24.60
C ARG A 240 -1.18 12.45 -25.01
N TRP A 241 -2.29 11.81 -24.71
CA TRP A 241 -2.60 10.44 -25.17
C TRP A 241 -2.59 10.33 -26.69
N LYS A 242 -3.20 11.29 -27.39
CA LYS A 242 -3.15 11.35 -28.88
C LYS A 242 -1.71 11.48 -29.36
N TYR A 243 -0.91 12.37 -28.73
CA TYR A 243 0.51 12.52 -29.07
C TYR A 243 1.30 11.21 -28.96
N VAL A 244 1.04 10.41 -27.91
CA VAL A 244 1.70 9.11 -27.72
C VAL A 244 1.31 8.15 -28.84
N LEU A 245 0.03 8.00 -29.14
CA LEU A 245 -0.44 7.12 -30.22
C LEU A 245 0.06 7.56 -31.60
N ASP A 246 0.07 8.86 -31.87
CA ASP A 246 0.62 9.41 -33.13
C ASP A 246 2.14 9.16 -33.21
N GLY A 247 2.82 9.17 -32.06
CA GLY A 247 4.23 8.76 -31.95
C GLY A 247 4.44 7.30 -32.30
N MET A 248 3.62 6.39 -31.74
CA MET A 248 3.67 4.95 -32.07
C MET A 248 3.41 4.68 -33.55
N VAL A 249 2.53 5.46 -34.19
CA VAL A 249 2.34 5.38 -35.66
C VAL A 249 3.59 5.83 -36.40
N GLY A 250 4.21 6.93 -35.97
CA GLY A 250 5.46 7.45 -36.57
C GLY A 250 6.63 6.48 -36.49
N GLU A 251 6.71 5.69 -35.40
CA GLU A 251 7.72 4.65 -35.20
C GLU A 251 7.33 3.29 -35.82
N HIS A 252 6.23 3.23 -36.57
CA HIS A 252 5.70 1.99 -37.23
C HIS A 252 5.28 0.89 -36.23
N GLU A 253 5.02 1.21 -34.99
CA GLU A 253 4.59 0.30 -33.93
C GLU A 253 3.06 0.13 -33.88
N LEU A 254 2.34 1.05 -34.52
CA LEU A 254 0.89 1.07 -34.64
C LEU A 254 0.51 1.50 -36.07
N SER A 255 -0.46 0.85 -36.68
CA SER A 255 -0.96 1.30 -37.99
C SER A 255 -1.90 2.52 -37.85
N ALA A 256 -1.95 3.37 -38.87
CA ALA A 256 -2.88 4.50 -38.92
C ALA A 256 -4.36 4.08 -38.77
N GLN A 257 -4.71 2.90 -39.30
CA GLN A 257 -6.05 2.33 -39.20
C GLN A 257 -6.38 1.91 -37.77
N GLN A 258 -5.49 1.24 -37.05
CA GLN A 258 -5.64 0.90 -35.65
C GLN A 258 -5.77 2.19 -34.81
N ARG A 259 -4.90 3.19 -35.04
CA ARG A 259 -4.95 4.48 -34.36
C ARG A 259 -6.31 5.18 -34.52
N ALA A 260 -6.87 5.16 -35.74
CA ALA A 260 -8.15 5.82 -36.04
C ALA A 260 -9.35 5.17 -35.31
N SER A 261 -9.26 3.88 -34.99
CA SER A 261 -10.32 3.14 -34.28
C SER A 261 -10.24 3.26 -32.75
N MET A 262 -9.16 3.83 -32.20
CA MET A 262 -8.96 3.90 -30.75
C MET A 262 -9.78 5.02 -30.11
N THR A 263 -10.38 4.69 -28.97
CA THR A 263 -11.09 5.62 -28.11
C THR A 263 -10.27 5.87 -26.82
N PHE A 264 -10.43 7.07 -26.26
CA PHE A 264 -9.75 7.42 -25.01
C PHE A 264 -10.26 6.51 -23.88
N PRO A 265 -9.37 5.79 -23.18
CA PRO A 265 -9.78 4.84 -22.14
C PRO A 265 -10.38 5.54 -20.93
N THR A 266 -11.34 4.88 -20.28
CA THR A 266 -11.84 5.30 -18.97
C THR A 266 -11.12 4.49 -17.88
N PRO A 267 -10.35 5.13 -17.00
CA PRO A 267 -9.72 4.44 -15.89
C PRO A 267 -10.75 4.01 -14.85
N VAL A 268 -10.38 3.03 -14.02
CA VAL A 268 -11.16 2.67 -12.83
C VAL A 268 -11.23 3.84 -11.86
N LYS A 269 -12.30 3.89 -11.07
CA LYS A 269 -12.42 4.91 -10.02
C LYS A 269 -11.24 4.77 -9.06
N TYR A 270 -10.56 5.87 -8.81
CA TYR A 270 -9.48 5.88 -7.82
C TYR A 270 -10.09 5.97 -6.42
N GLU A 271 -9.86 4.93 -5.66
CA GLU A 271 -10.06 4.95 -4.22
C GLU A 271 -8.67 5.11 -3.59
N PRO A 272 -8.40 6.20 -2.84
CA PRO A 272 -7.11 6.37 -2.15
C PRO A 272 -6.85 5.18 -1.24
N ASP A 273 -5.59 4.86 -1.01
CA ASP A 273 -5.14 3.73 -0.20
C ASP A 273 -5.83 3.64 1.12
N ASP A 274 -6.35 2.46 1.36
CA ASP A 274 -7.53 2.37 2.10
C ASP A 274 -7.28 1.72 3.45
N MET A 275 -6.85 2.58 4.38
CA MET A 275 -7.01 2.32 5.81
C MET A 275 -8.44 2.63 6.28
N GLY A 276 -9.34 3.05 5.37
CA GLY A 276 -10.73 3.31 5.64
C GLY A 276 -11.56 2.03 5.82
N GLY A 277 -12.79 2.18 6.33
CA GLY A 277 -13.67 1.06 6.57
C GLY A 277 -13.05 0.01 7.49
N MET A 278 -13.14 -1.25 7.10
CA MET A 278 -12.58 -2.39 7.87
C MET A 278 -11.08 -2.58 7.67
N ASN A 279 -10.50 -2.14 6.54
CA ASN A 279 -9.12 -2.44 6.17
C ASN A 279 -8.10 -1.96 7.22
N GLY A 280 -8.31 -0.75 7.75
CA GLY A 280 -7.44 -0.22 8.79
C GLY A 280 -7.40 -1.07 10.06
N TYR A 281 -8.53 -1.64 10.47
CA TYR A 281 -8.56 -2.56 11.61
C TYR A 281 -7.82 -3.87 11.33
N LEU A 282 -7.88 -4.40 10.09
CA LEU A 282 -7.18 -5.63 9.72
C LEU A 282 -5.67 -5.41 9.73
N VAL A 283 -5.20 -4.29 9.16
CA VAL A 283 -3.78 -3.93 9.16
C VAL A 283 -3.28 -3.70 10.59
N ASP A 284 -4.01 -2.91 11.39
CA ASP A 284 -3.63 -2.59 12.76
C ASP A 284 -3.53 -3.87 13.63
N ALA A 285 -4.50 -4.79 13.51
CA ALA A 285 -4.47 -6.07 14.20
C ALA A 285 -3.26 -6.93 13.77
N ALA A 286 -2.96 -7.00 12.47
CA ALA A 286 -1.81 -7.72 11.96
C ALA A 286 -0.48 -7.10 12.43
N MET A 287 -0.37 -5.77 12.43
CA MET A 287 0.83 -5.06 12.89
C MET A 287 1.08 -5.27 14.39
N GLN A 288 0.04 -5.20 15.21
CA GLN A 288 0.15 -5.51 16.64
C GLN A 288 0.52 -6.96 16.88
N ASN A 289 0.05 -7.89 16.05
CA ASN A 289 0.47 -9.29 16.13
C ASN A 289 1.95 -9.47 15.78
N LEU A 290 2.45 -8.78 14.75
CA LEU A 290 3.87 -8.82 14.40
C LEU A 290 4.75 -8.36 15.57
N ASP A 291 4.37 -7.30 16.28
CA ASP A 291 5.11 -6.82 17.45
C ASP A 291 5.12 -7.87 18.57
N ARG A 292 3.97 -8.49 18.87
CA ARG A 292 3.89 -9.59 19.85
C ARG A 292 4.73 -10.80 19.47
N LEU A 293 4.75 -11.14 18.16
CA LEU A 293 5.57 -12.25 17.65
C LEU A 293 7.07 -11.92 17.72
N HIS A 294 7.44 -10.69 17.37
CA HIS A 294 8.82 -10.20 17.48
C HIS A 294 9.35 -10.22 18.92
N GLU A 295 8.51 -9.86 19.91
CA GLU A 295 8.87 -9.97 21.33
C GLU A 295 9.20 -11.40 21.75
N GLN A 296 8.54 -12.39 21.14
CA GLN A 296 8.76 -13.81 21.43
C GLN A 296 9.91 -14.40 20.60
N ASP A 297 10.08 -13.95 19.37
CA ASP A 297 11.09 -14.38 18.42
C ASP A 297 11.61 -13.19 17.60
N GLN A 298 12.81 -12.71 17.92
CA GLN A 298 13.47 -11.57 17.27
C GLN A 298 13.76 -11.79 15.77
N SER A 299 13.61 -13.00 15.25
CA SER A 299 13.73 -13.28 13.81
C SER A 299 12.50 -12.85 13.00
N VAL A 300 11.35 -12.66 13.66
CA VAL A 300 10.13 -12.13 13.05
C VAL A 300 10.29 -10.63 12.80
N PRO A 301 10.06 -10.11 11.61
CA PRO A 301 10.06 -8.66 11.39
C PRO A 301 8.97 -7.98 12.24
N ASP A 302 9.35 -6.94 12.99
CA ASP A 302 8.40 -6.10 13.74
C ASP A 302 7.57 -5.21 12.81
N SER A 303 6.56 -4.55 13.37
CA SER A 303 5.68 -3.64 12.63
C SER A 303 6.46 -2.51 11.95
N ASN A 304 7.49 -1.95 12.59
CA ASN A 304 8.31 -0.88 12.02
C ASN A 304 9.13 -1.37 10.82
N THR A 305 9.66 -2.59 10.88
CA THR A 305 10.40 -3.21 9.78
C THR A 305 9.49 -3.47 8.59
N VAL A 306 8.30 -4.04 8.85
CA VAL A 306 7.29 -4.31 7.83
C VAL A 306 6.76 -3.00 7.21
N ALA A 307 6.58 -1.94 8.00
CA ALA A 307 6.13 -0.64 7.51
C ALA A 307 7.11 0.03 6.53
N ARG A 308 8.40 -0.32 6.57
CA ARG A 308 9.40 0.16 5.60
C ARG A 308 9.23 -0.43 4.20
N GLY A 309 8.42 -1.48 4.07
CA GLY A 309 7.99 -2.05 2.80
C GLY A 309 8.80 -3.26 2.33
N GLY A 310 8.31 -3.86 1.25
CA GLY A 310 8.94 -5.02 0.60
C GLY A 310 8.47 -6.37 1.14
N TYR A 311 7.43 -6.39 1.98
CA TYR A 311 6.88 -7.61 2.55
C TYR A 311 5.49 -7.92 1.98
N THR A 312 5.13 -9.20 2.02
CA THR A 312 3.74 -9.65 1.95
C THR A 312 3.41 -10.32 3.28
N VAL A 313 2.42 -9.76 3.98
CA VAL A 313 1.91 -10.29 5.24
C VAL A 313 0.63 -11.05 4.95
N VAL A 314 0.69 -12.37 5.05
CA VAL A 314 -0.49 -13.23 4.91
C VAL A 314 -1.17 -13.30 6.27
N THR A 315 -2.40 -12.81 6.33
CA THR A 315 -3.18 -12.84 7.56
C THR A 315 -3.96 -14.17 7.70
N THR A 316 -4.55 -14.39 8.86
CA THR A 316 -5.47 -15.49 9.08
C THR A 316 -6.92 -15.16 8.72
N PHE A 317 -7.20 -13.89 8.39
CA PHE A 317 -8.54 -13.42 8.11
C PHE A 317 -9.09 -14.03 6.83
N LYS A 318 -10.35 -14.48 6.88
CA LYS A 318 -11.10 -14.96 5.73
C LYS A 318 -12.05 -13.88 5.25
N GLN A 319 -12.02 -13.59 3.96
CA GLN A 319 -12.81 -12.50 3.38
C GLN A 319 -14.32 -12.69 3.57
N ASP A 320 -14.79 -13.92 3.46
CA ASP A 320 -16.19 -14.27 3.69
C ASP A 320 -16.63 -14.04 5.13
N TYR A 321 -15.77 -14.36 6.11
CA TYR A 321 -16.00 -14.07 7.53
C TYR A 321 -16.02 -12.56 7.80
N MET A 322 -15.09 -11.80 7.24
CA MET A 322 -15.03 -10.34 7.39
C MET A 322 -16.28 -9.67 6.80
N ASN A 323 -16.66 -10.07 5.59
CA ASN A 323 -17.86 -9.55 4.92
C ASN A 323 -19.15 -9.91 5.67
N ALA A 324 -19.24 -11.13 6.18
CA ALA A 324 -20.37 -11.58 6.97
C ALA A 324 -20.47 -10.81 8.30
N ALA A 325 -19.33 -10.57 8.98
CA ALA A 325 -19.29 -9.81 10.23
C ALA A 325 -19.79 -8.38 10.01
N LYS A 326 -19.22 -7.70 9.01
CA LYS A 326 -19.66 -6.34 8.65
C LYS A 326 -21.14 -6.29 8.32
N LYS A 327 -21.62 -7.19 7.46
CA LYS A 327 -23.03 -7.22 7.05
C LYS A 327 -23.97 -7.48 8.23
N ALA A 328 -23.64 -8.42 9.12
CA ALA A 328 -24.49 -8.74 10.26
C ALA A 328 -24.63 -7.55 11.23
N VAL A 329 -23.53 -6.83 11.46
CA VAL A 329 -23.56 -5.62 12.29
C VAL A 329 -24.29 -4.48 11.61
N ASP A 330 -24.01 -4.20 10.33
CA ASP A 330 -24.71 -3.16 9.57
C ASP A 330 -26.22 -3.41 9.54
N ASP A 331 -26.65 -4.65 9.29
CA ASP A 331 -28.06 -5.06 9.30
C ASP A 331 -28.70 -4.88 10.70
N GLN A 332 -27.95 -5.03 11.77
CA GLN A 332 -28.44 -4.79 13.14
C GLN A 332 -28.49 -3.29 13.46
N MET A 333 -27.45 -2.56 13.14
CA MET A 333 -27.37 -1.11 13.40
C MET A 333 -28.45 -0.34 12.63
N SER A 334 -28.81 -0.79 11.43
CA SER A 334 -29.89 -0.18 10.62
C SER A 334 -31.29 -0.28 11.25
N LYS A 335 -31.48 -1.14 12.25
CA LYS A 335 -32.75 -1.30 12.98
C LYS A 335 -32.87 -0.39 14.20
N LEU A 336 -31.77 0.26 14.59
CA LEU A 336 -31.74 1.23 15.66
C LEU A 336 -32.18 2.62 15.16
N ASP A 337 -32.81 3.39 16.03
CA ASP A 337 -33.27 4.75 15.74
C ASP A 337 -32.60 5.79 16.64
N PRO A 338 -31.29 6.05 16.45
CA PRO A 338 -30.53 6.95 17.32
C PRO A 338 -31.01 8.40 17.24
N ALA A 339 -31.74 8.79 16.19
CA ALA A 339 -32.26 10.15 16.01
C ALA A 339 -33.47 10.44 16.91
N HIS A 340 -34.32 9.44 17.13
CA HIS A 340 -35.57 9.61 17.90
C HIS A 340 -35.57 8.85 19.22
N LYS A 341 -34.61 7.92 19.42
CA LYS A 341 -34.53 7.11 20.63
C LYS A 341 -33.14 7.15 21.24
N GLN A 342 -32.98 7.91 22.30
CA GLN A 342 -31.69 8.10 22.97
C GLN A 342 -31.04 6.78 23.42
N ALA A 343 -31.82 5.75 23.75
CA ALA A 343 -31.29 4.43 24.11
C ALA A 343 -30.51 3.75 22.97
N ASP A 344 -30.83 4.08 21.73
CA ASP A 344 -30.22 3.53 20.51
C ASP A 344 -28.97 4.32 20.04
N ALA A 345 -28.70 5.49 20.63
CA ALA A 345 -27.56 6.33 20.24
C ALA A 345 -26.25 5.88 20.89
N GLY A 346 -25.12 6.01 20.17
CA GLY A 346 -23.78 5.71 20.66
C GLY A 346 -23.53 4.22 20.90
N VAL A 347 -24.29 3.34 20.26
CA VAL A 347 -24.15 1.88 20.37
C VAL A 347 -22.95 1.42 19.58
N HIS A 348 -22.15 0.54 20.18
CA HIS A 348 -21.01 -0.17 19.61
C HIS A 348 -21.24 -1.67 19.67
N ILE A 349 -20.71 -2.38 18.69
CA ILE A 349 -20.65 -3.83 18.64
C ILE A 349 -19.24 -4.23 18.28
N GLY A 350 -18.60 -5.01 19.16
CA GLY A 350 -17.36 -5.71 18.86
C GLY A 350 -17.64 -7.19 18.70
N MET A 351 -17.03 -7.86 17.73
CA MET A 351 -17.15 -9.32 17.59
C MET A 351 -15.90 -9.91 16.95
N ALA A 352 -15.52 -11.13 17.36
CA ALA A 352 -14.39 -11.86 16.82
C ALA A 352 -14.68 -13.37 16.79
N SER A 353 -14.06 -14.06 15.83
CA SER A 353 -14.14 -15.52 15.65
C SER A 353 -12.75 -16.12 15.53
N VAL A 354 -12.52 -17.21 16.24
CA VAL A 354 -11.28 -17.98 16.22
C VAL A 354 -11.54 -19.43 15.83
N ASP A 355 -10.56 -20.02 15.16
CA ASP A 355 -10.53 -21.46 14.91
C ASP A 355 -10.12 -22.19 16.20
N ASP A 356 -10.93 -23.13 16.68
CA ASP A 356 -10.74 -23.76 17.98
C ASP A 356 -9.44 -24.57 18.06
N LYS A 357 -8.99 -25.15 16.96
CA LYS A 357 -7.81 -26.02 16.92
C LYS A 357 -6.51 -25.26 16.81
N THR A 358 -6.54 -24.10 16.18
CA THR A 358 -5.29 -23.36 15.86
C THR A 358 -5.18 -22.03 16.59
N GLY A 359 -6.29 -21.41 17.00
CA GLY A 359 -6.33 -20.05 17.52
C GLY A 359 -6.27 -18.98 16.42
N ALA A 360 -6.29 -19.35 15.15
CA ALA A 360 -6.30 -18.40 14.04
C ALA A 360 -7.55 -17.51 14.09
N VAL A 361 -7.36 -16.20 14.03
CA VAL A 361 -8.47 -15.23 13.96
C VAL A 361 -9.04 -15.24 12.55
N LEU A 362 -10.26 -15.78 12.40
CA LEU A 362 -10.88 -15.95 11.08
C LEU A 362 -11.58 -14.70 10.59
N GLY A 363 -12.16 -13.93 11.49
CA GLY A 363 -12.85 -12.70 11.19
C GLY A 363 -13.26 -11.94 12.44
N PHE A 364 -13.50 -10.64 12.28
CA PHE A 364 -13.92 -9.77 13.37
C PHE A 364 -14.66 -8.54 12.83
N TYR A 365 -15.29 -7.79 13.72
CA TYR A 365 -15.80 -6.46 13.47
C TYR A 365 -15.31 -5.52 14.57
N GLY A 366 -14.46 -4.57 14.18
CA GLY A 366 -13.83 -3.62 15.11
C GLY A 366 -14.47 -2.22 15.15
N GLY A 367 -15.41 -1.95 14.24
CA GLY A 367 -16.05 -0.64 14.11
C GLY A 367 -16.43 -0.35 12.65
N PRO A 368 -17.19 0.74 12.40
CA PRO A 368 -17.72 1.03 11.06
C PRO A 368 -16.65 1.53 10.08
N ASP A 369 -15.65 2.27 10.58
CA ASP A 369 -14.63 2.89 9.75
C ASP A 369 -13.42 3.29 10.61
N TYR A 370 -12.27 2.68 10.34
CA TYR A 370 -11.03 2.89 11.11
C TYR A 370 -10.58 4.36 11.15
N LEU A 371 -10.75 5.10 10.06
CA LEU A 371 -10.35 6.51 10.00
C LEU A 371 -11.25 7.44 10.84
N LYS A 372 -12.47 6.98 11.18
CA LYS A 372 -13.41 7.71 12.05
C LYS A 372 -13.36 7.22 13.49
N GLN A 373 -13.14 5.92 13.68
CA GLN A 373 -13.03 5.26 14.95
C GLN A 373 -11.80 4.36 14.94
N GLY A 374 -10.63 4.86 15.36
CA GLY A 374 -9.39 4.07 15.42
C GLY A 374 -9.41 2.97 16.50
N PHE A 375 -10.34 3.04 17.44
CA PHE A 375 -10.51 2.06 18.49
C PHE A 375 -11.21 0.80 17.98
N ASN A 376 -10.56 -0.36 18.11
CA ASN A 376 -11.07 -1.64 17.67
C ASN A 376 -11.94 -2.29 18.75
N ASP A 377 -13.26 -2.27 18.57
CA ASP A 377 -14.23 -2.79 19.55
C ASP A 377 -14.07 -4.30 19.80
N ALA A 378 -13.55 -5.06 18.84
CA ALA A 378 -13.32 -6.50 19.01
C ALA A 378 -12.06 -6.85 19.81
N PHE A 379 -11.01 -6.02 19.70
CA PHE A 379 -9.68 -6.30 20.25
C PHE A 379 -9.36 -5.48 21.50
N SER A 380 -9.98 -4.30 21.64
CA SER A 380 -9.63 -3.32 22.67
C SER A 380 -10.78 -3.00 23.64
N ALA A 381 -12.05 -3.25 23.26
CA ALA A 381 -13.18 -2.98 24.14
C ALA A 381 -13.32 -4.08 25.19
N ALA A 382 -12.51 -4.01 26.24
CA ALA A 382 -12.64 -4.88 27.41
C ALA A 382 -13.81 -4.40 28.27
N GLY A 383 -14.79 -5.28 28.46
CA GLY A 383 -15.98 -4.99 29.24
C GLY A 383 -16.28 -6.03 30.32
N PRO A 384 -17.02 -5.64 31.36
CA PRO A 384 -17.45 -6.55 32.43
C PRO A 384 -18.32 -7.66 31.84
N LEU A 385 -18.07 -8.87 32.31
CA LEU A 385 -18.88 -10.06 31.98
C LEU A 385 -20.09 -10.12 32.95
N GLY A 386 -21.25 -10.47 32.41
CA GLY A 386 -22.38 -10.86 33.24
C GLY A 386 -22.12 -12.19 33.96
N ASP A 387 -22.82 -12.46 35.06
CA ASP A 387 -22.60 -13.63 35.90
C ASP A 387 -22.65 -14.95 35.15
N ASP A 388 -23.57 -15.09 34.19
CA ASP A 388 -23.72 -16.30 33.36
C ASP A 388 -22.48 -16.52 32.47
N VAL A 389 -22.01 -15.49 31.77
CA VAL A 389 -20.83 -15.54 30.91
C VAL A 389 -19.58 -15.78 31.75
N GLN A 390 -19.43 -15.06 32.89
CA GLN A 390 -18.33 -15.23 33.82
C GLN A 390 -18.25 -16.66 34.37
N SER A 391 -19.40 -17.24 34.75
CA SER A 391 -19.47 -18.62 35.24
C SER A 391 -18.98 -19.66 34.25
N VAL A 392 -19.28 -19.47 32.97
CA VAL A 392 -18.85 -20.39 31.93
C VAL A 392 -17.40 -20.16 31.55
N LEU A 393 -16.98 -18.91 31.41
CA LEU A 393 -15.59 -18.55 31.11
C LEU A 393 -14.62 -19.05 32.19
N GLY A 394 -15.01 -18.98 33.46
CA GLY A 394 -14.25 -19.52 34.59
C GLY A 394 -14.13 -21.05 34.58
N LYS A 395 -14.98 -21.76 33.80
CA LYS A 395 -14.83 -23.20 33.51
C LYS A 395 -13.94 -23.45 32.31
N ALA A 396 -13.80 -22.50 31.40
CA ALA A 396 -12.93 -22.60 30.23
C ALA A 396 -11.48 -22.35 30.61
N VAL A 397 -11.21 -21.39 31.49
CA VAL A 397 -9.88 -20.99 31.92
C VAL A 397 -9.78 -20.99 33.44
N PRO A 398 -8.82 -21.70 34.04
CA PRO A 398 -8.54 -21.62 35.48
C PRO A 398 -8.06 -20.22 35.87
N SER A 399 -8.39 -19.77 37.07
CA SER A 399 -8.12 -18.40 37.53
C SER A 399 -6.64 -18.01 37.57
N ASN A 400 -5.74 -18.98 37.69
CA ASN A 400 -4.29 -18.76 37.63
C ASN A 400 -3.75 -18.51 36.21
N HIS A 401 -4.58 -18.68 35.17
CA HIS A 401 -4.27 -18.42 33.75
C HIS A 401 -5.11 -17.28 33.14
N TYR A 402 -5.80 -16.49 33.97
CA TYR A 402 -6.60 -15.38 33.44
C TYR A 402 -5.76 -14.37 32.68
N ASP A 403 -4.58 -13.99 33.21
CA ASP A 403 -3.71 -13.01 32.55
C ASP A 403 -3.22 -13.54 31.19
N ASP A 404 -2.85 -14.83 31.12
CA ASP A 404 -2.42 -15.50 29.88
C ASP A 404 -3.53 -15.48 28.82
N ALA A 405 -4.77 -15.68 29.25
CA ALA A 405 -5.96 -15.63 28.39
C ALA A 405 -6.48 -14.21 28.11
N GLY A 406 -5.86 -13.17 28.68
CA GLY A 406 -6.30 -11.78 28.56
C GLY A 406 -7.63 -11.49 29.25
N ILE A 407 -7.84 -12.13 30.40
CA ILE A 407 -8.98 -11.92 31.30
C ILE A 407 -8.46 -11.22 32.56
N SER A 408 -9.14 -10.20 33.03
CA SER A 408 -8.71 -9.45 34.22
C SER A 408 -9.87 -9.20 35.19
N TYR A 409 -9.56 -9.08 36.46
CA TYR A 409 -10.53 -8.58 37.42
C TYR A 409 -10.69 -7.06 37.29
N ILE A 410 -11.92 -6.59 37.35
CA ILE A 410 -12.18 -5.16 37.48
C ILE A 410 -11.73 -4.72 38.85
N PRO A 411 -10.84 -3.69 38.98
CA PRO A 411 -10.29 -3.27 40.23
C PRO A 411 -11.37 -2.99 41.32
N GLY A 412 -11.18 -3.61 42.48
CA GLY A 412 -12.12 -3.48 43.63
C GLY A 412 -13.40 -4.31 43.50
N THR A 413 -13.53 -5.18 42.54
CA THR A 413 -14.69 -6.06 42.33
C THR A 413 -14.28 -7.52 42.16
N LYS A 414 -15.26 -8.42 42.09
CA LYS A 414 -15.08 -9.83 41.67
C LYS A 414 -15.50 -10.07 40.19
N ALA A 415 -15.89 -9.01 39.50
CA ALA A 415 -16.30 -9.09 38.12
C ALA A 415 -15.07 -9.24 37.21
N LEU A 416 -15.17 -10.15 36.25
CA LEU A 416 -14.17 -10.32 35.19
C LEU A 416 -14.50 -9.43 34.00
N ALA A 417 -13.46 -8.95 33.33
CA ALA A 417 -13.54 -8.20 32.09
C ALA A 417 -12.61 -8.83 31.04
N THR A 418 -13.02 -8.79 29.79
CA THR A 418 -12.21 -9.21 28.66
C THR A 418 -12.72 -8.58 27.35
N THR A 419 -12.04 -8.81 26.24
CA THR A 419 -12.46 -8.38 24.91
C THR A 419 -13.16 -9.52 24.15
N PRO A 420 -13.94 -9.24 23.10
CA PRO A 420 -14.53 -10.30 22.25
C PRO A 420 -13.51 -11.31 21.73
N LEU A 421 -12.36 -10.86 21.23
CA LEU A 421 -11.31 -11.75 20.77
C LEU A 421 -10.83 -12.70 21.87
N ARG A 422 -10.54 -12.17 23.05
CA ARG A 422 -10.02 -12.96 24.17
C ARG A 422 -11.09 -13.90 24.74
N ALA A 423 -12.35 -13.45 24.77
CA ALA A 423 -13.47 -14.31 25.16
C ALA A 423 -13.65 -15.48 24.19
N ALA A 424 -13.57 -15.23 22.88
CA ALA A 424 -13.63 -16.29 21.88
C ALA A 424 -12.48 -17.30 22.03
N ALA A 425 -11.24 -16.82 22.16
CA ALA A 425 -10.06 -17.66 22.35
C ALA A 425 -10.09 -18.47 23.66
N ALA A 426 -10.56 -17.85 24.76
CA ALA A 426 -10.70 -18.56 26.02
C ALA A 426 -11.75 -19.67 25.94
N MET A 427 -12.90 -19.38 25.31
CA MET A 427 -13.98 -20.35 25.17
C MET A 427 -13.66 -21.47 24.17
N SER A 428 -12.85 -21.21 23.14
CA SER A 428 -12.42 -22.23 22.17
C SER A 428 -11.66 -23.39 22.82
N SER A 429 -10.98 -23.14 23.96
CA SER A 429 -10.28 -24.18 24.71
C SER A 429 -11.21 -25.31 25.18
N MET A 430 -12.48 -25.01 25.46
CA MET A 430 -13.47 -26.02 25.84
C MET A 430 -13.77 -27.01 24.71
N ASN A 431 -13.63 -26.59 23.46
CA ASN A 431 -13.87 -27.42 22.28
C ASN A 431 -12.59 -28.06 21.75
N ASN A 432 -11.45 -27.71 22.36
CA ASN A 432 -10.13 -28.20 22.03
C ASN A 432 -9.50 -28.98 23.19
N ASP A 433 -10.28 -29.82 23.87
CA ASP A 433 -9.87 -30.68 24.99
C ASP A 433 -9.09 -29.94 26.11
N GLY A 434 -9.48 -28.68 26.39
CA GLY A 434 -8.84 -27.83 27.36
C GLY A 434 -7.52 -27.19 26.91
N GLN A 435 -7.14 -27.39 25.67
CA GLN A 435 -5.98 -26.76 25.07
C GLN A 435 -6.31 -25.33 24.64
N TYR A 436 -5.70 -24.37 25.29
CA TYR A 436 -5.81 -22.96 24.91
C TYR A 436 -4.83 -22.65 23.79
N ASN A 437 -5.34 -22.12 22.68
CA ASN A 437 -4.51 -21.59 21.61
C ASN A 437 -4.48 -20.06 21.72
N GLN A 438 -3.27 -19.50 21.82
CA GLN A 438 -3.12 -18.04 21.78
C GLN A 438 -3.60 -17.51 20.44
N PRO A 439 -4.53 -16.55 20.39
CA PRO A 439 -5.04 -16.02 19.12
C PRO A 439 -3.94 -15.27 18.36
N PHE A 440 -3.94 -15.46 17.04
CA PHE A 440 -2.99 -14.83 16.13
C PHE A 440 -3.64 -14.42 14.81
N GLU A 441 -3.09 -13.35 14.21
CA GLU A 441 -3.63 -12.67 13.05
C GLU A 441 -2.74 -12.81 11.80
N VAL A 442 -1.46 -13.20 11.96
CA VAL A 442 -0.49 -13.35 10.86
C VAL A 442 -0.06 -14.81 10.76
N SER A 443 -0.23 -15.40 9.58
CA SER A 443 0.13 -16.80 9.29
C SER A 443 1.50 -16.94 8.63
N GLU A 444 1.86 -16.04 7.71
CA GLU A 444 3.12 -16.08 6.97
C GLU A 444 3.62 -14.67 6.67
N ILE A 445 4.93 -14.53 6.55
CA ILE A 445 5.60 -13.33 6.05
C ILE A 445 6.46 -13.72 4.87
N LEU A 446 6.28 -13.05 3.74
CA LEU A 446 7.09 -13.23 2.56
C LEU A 446 7.92 -11.96 2.30
N GLN A 447 9.10 -12.16 1.74
CA GLN A 447 9.93 -11.10 1.19
C GLN A 447 10.42 -11.53 -0.20
N ASN A 448 10.25 -10.66 -1.19
CA ASN A 448 10.55 -10.98 -2.60
C ASN A 448 9.87 -12.28 -3.09
N GLY A 449 8.64 -12.55 -2.64
CA GLY A 449 7.89 -13.76 -2.99
C GLY A 449 8.32 -15.04 -2.30
N GLN A 450 9.34 -14.99 -1.43
CA GLN A 450 9.80 -16.14 -0.66
C GLN A 450 9.30 -16.06 0.79
N VAL A 451 8.77 -17.15 1.31
CA VAL A 451 8.36 -17.23 2.72
C VAL A 451 9.61 -17.18 3.60
N ILE A 452 9.72 -16.14 4.40
CA ILE A 452 10.82 -15.93 5.36
C ILE A 452 10.44 -16.35 6.78
N TRP A 453 9.13 -16.37 7.08
CA TRP A 453 8.61 -16.79 8.36
C TRP A 453 7.20 -17.37 8.21
N ARG A 454 6.89 -18.38 9.04
CA ARG A 454 5.57 -18.99 9.11
C ARG A 454 5.21 -19.23 10.57
N ASN A 455 4.00 -18.79 10.96
CA ASN A 455 3.53 -18.96 12.32
C ASN A 455 3.39 -20.44 12.70
N GLN A 456 3.80 -20.74 13.93
CA GLN A 456 3.53 -22.01 14.59
C GLN A 456 2.60 -21.71 15.77
N PRO A 457 1.33 -22.14 15.73
CA PRO A 457 0.38 -21.88 16.81
C PRO A 457 0.93 -22.30 18.17
N LYS A 458 0.85 -21.41 19.13
CA LYS A 458 1.25 -21.68 20.51
C LYS A 458 0.05 -22.20 21.27
N THR A 459 0.13 -23.46 21.68
CA THR A 459 -0.90 -24.15 22.46
C THR A 459 -0.43 -24.31 23.90
N GLU A 460 -1.29 -23.98 24.85
CA GLU A 460 -1.04 -24.12 26.29
C GLU A 460 -2.11 -25.00 26.93
N ASN A 461 -1.69 -25.97 27.74
CA ASN A 461 -2.62 -26.79 28.49
C ASN A 461 -2.87 -26.14 29.86
N PHE A 462 -3.91 -25.35 29.98
CA PHE A 462 -4.26 -24.65 31.22
C PHE A 462 -4.75 -25.59 32.33
N TRP A 463 -5.23 -26.79 31.98
CA TRP A 463 -5.80 -27.74 32.92
C TRP A 463 -4.84 -28.87 33.33
N GLY A 464 -3.64 -28.91 32.76
CA GLY A 464 -2.69 -29.98 32.98
C GLY A 464 -3.29 -31.35 32.62
N ASP A 465 -3.09 -32.35 33.48
CA ASP A 465 -3.66 -33.70 33.30
C ASP A 465 -5.13 -33.81 33.77
N ALA A 466 -5.74 -32.74 34.21
CA ALA A 466 -7.15 -32.75 34.61
C ALA A 466 -8.02 -32.97 33.38
N THR A 467 -8.74 -34.08 33.33
CA THR A 467 -9.74 -34.35 32.31
C THR A 467 -10.89 -33.37 32.47
N ILE A 468 -10.92 -32.31 31.67
CA ILE A 468 -12.14 -31.54 31.49
C ILE A 468 -13.08 -32.50 30.78
N ALA A 469 -14.19 -32.85 31.40
CA ALA A 469 -15.24 -33.61 30.71
C ALA A 469 -15.63 -32.77 29.48
N PRO A 470 -15.36 -33.25 28.25
CA PRO A 470 -15.68 -32.48 27.07
C PRO A 470 -17.14 -32.13 27.13
N VAL A 471 -17.47 -30.84 27.09
CA VAL A 471 -18.84 -30.37 26.88
C VAL A 471 -19.35 -30.92 25.52
N SER A 472 -18.44 -31.41 24.70
CA SER A 472 -18.60 -31.90 23.32
C SER A 472 -19.25 -33.27 23.12
N GLN A 473 -19.59 -34.04 24.15
CA GLN A 473 -20.23 -35.36 23.89
C GLN A 473 -21.72 -35.31 23.56
N ARG A 474 -22.32 -34.16 23.42
CA ARG A 474 -23.73 -34.04 23.06
C ARG A 474 -23.89 -33.03 21.96
N THR A 475 -24.11 -33.48 20.72
CA THR A 475 -24.55 -32.68 19.55
C THR A 475 -23.82 -31.36 19.38
N PRO A 476 -23.51 -30.83 18.19
CA PRO A 476 -22.78 -29.59 18.07
C PRO A 476 -23.38 -28.57 19.03
N LEU A 477 -22.63 -28.26 20.09
CA LEU A 477 -23.08 -27.34 21.12
C LEU A 477 -23.18 -25.97 20.46
N GLN A 478 -24.41 -25.59 20.15
CA GLN A 478 -24.74 -24.18 20.08
C GLN A 478 -24.62 -23.65 21.50
N LEU A 479 -23.42 -23.35 21.95
CA LEU A 479 -23.22 -22.65 23.18
C LEU A 479 -23.68 -21.21 22.95
N ASN A 480 -24.95 -20.97 23.20
CA ASN A 480 -25.53 -19.65 23.20
C ASN A 480 -25.55 -19.15 24.64
N ILE A 481 -24.49 -18.42 25.03
CA ILE A 481 -24.45 -17.76 26.32
C ILE A 481 -24.66 -16.28 26.07
N SER A 482 -25.72 -15.74 26.62
CA SER A 482 -26.00 -14.32 26.60
C SER A 482 -26.14 -13.85 28.04
N GLY A 483 -25.62 -12.68 28.32
CA GLY A 483 -25.75 -12.07 29.62
C GLY A 483 -25.51 -10.58 29.55
N THR A 484 -25.98 -9.86 30.56
CA THR A 484 -25.67 -8.46 30.78
C THR A 484 -24.99 -8.31 32.11
N ASP A 485 -24.06 -7.35 32.20
CA ASP A 485 -23.53 -6.92 33.48
C ASP A 485 -24.60 -6.19 34.33
N VAL A 486 -24.34 -6.07 35.61
CA VAL A 486 -25.08 -5.15 36.48
C VAL A 486 -24.19 -3.92 36.65
N PRO A 487 -24.53 -2.75 36.11
CA PRO A 487 -25.86 -2.18 35.85
C PRO A 487 -26.38 -2.20 34.39
N LYS A 488 -26.04 -3.16 33.58
CA LYS A 488 -26.51 -3.32 32.17
C LYS A 488 -25.87 -2.31 31.19
N TRP A 489 -24.59 -2.10 31.32
CA TRP A 489 -23.80 -1.30 30.39
C TRP A 489 -23.25 -2.13 29.22
N TRP A 490 -23.09 -3.44 29.44
CA TRP A 490 -22.51 -4.39 28.48
C TRP A 490 -23.42 -5.60 28.29
N ALA A 491 -23.64 -5.98 27.05
CA ALA A 491 -24.23 -7.26 26.69
C ALA A 491 -23.17 -8.12 26.02
N TRP A 492 -23.23 -9.43 26.29
CA TRP A 492 -22.33 -10.43 25.75
C TRP A 492 -23.10 -11.54 25.08
N SER A 493 -22.49 -12.12 24.03
CA SER A 493 -22.97 -13.33 23.40
C SER A 493 -21.80 -14.13 22.86
N ILE A 494 -21.77 -15.43 23.12
CA ILE A 494 -20.71 -16.34 22.69
C ILE A 494 -21.36 -17.58 22.05
N PHE A 495 -20.89 -17.94 20.87
CA PHE A 495 -21.35 -19.09 20.13
C PHE A 495 -20.15 -19.92 19.70
N ASP A 496 -20.32 -21.24 19.77
CA ASP A 496 -19.48 -22.18 19.05
C ASP A 496 -20.27 -22.88 17.95
N TYR A 497 -19.68 -22.95 16.78
CA TYR A 497 -20.28 -23.65 15.64
C TYR A 497 -19.20 -24.25 14.73
N ASN A 498 -19.23 -25.58 14.56
CA ASN A 498 -18.32 -26.31 13.66
C ASN A 498 -16.81 -26.04 13.88
N GLY A 499 -16.36 -25.96 15.12
CA GLY A 499 -14.96 -25.75 15.44
C GLY A 499 -14.51 -24.29 15.28
N VAL A 500 -15.45 -23.36 15.32
CA VAL A 500 -15.21 -21.92 15.33
C VAL A 500 -15.98 -21.30 16.49
N THR A 501 -15.25 -20.77 17.44
CA THR A 501 -15.82 -20.01 18.54
C THR A 501 -15.87 -18.54 18.19
N SER A 502 -17.04 -17.94 18.37
CA SER A 502 -17.30 -16.51 18.11
C SER A 502 -17.85 -15.86 19.36
N ALA A 503 -17.27 -14.71 19.73
CA ALA A 503 -17.78 -13.89 20.83
C ALA A 503 -18.02 -12.46 20.36
N GLY A 504 -19.04 -11.84 20.94
CA GLY A 504 -19.33 -10.42 20.74
C GLY A 504 -19.74 -9.74 22.01
N ASN A 505 -19.49 -8.45 22.05
CA ASN A 505 -20.02 -7.54 23.03
C ASN A 505 -20.82 -6.41 22.38
N MET A 506 -21.74 -5.84 23.13
CA MET A 506 -22.46 -4.62 22.79
C MET A 506 -22.42 -3.68 23.98
N PHE A 507 -22.06 -2.44 23.72
CA PHE A 507 -22.02 -1.38 24.73
C PHE A 507 -22.43 -0.05 24.08
N ALA A 508 -22.63 0.98 24.90
CA ALA A 508 -22.94 2.30 24.39
C ALA A 508 -22.13 3.37 25.10
N THR A 509 -21.71 4.38 24.36
CA THR A 509 -21.04 5.57 24.88
C THR A 509 -21.99 6.77 24.92
N PRO A 510 -21.91 7.65 25.93
CA PRO A 510 -22.63 8.91 25.94
C PRO A 510 -22.15 9.84 24.79
N PRO A 511 -22.93 10.87 24.43
CA PRO A 511 -22.55 11.82 23.37
C PRO A 511 -21.24 12.59 23.62
N ASP A 512 -20.83 12.73 24.87
CA ASP A 512 -19.56 13.34 25.27
C ASP A 512 -18.36 12.37 25.22
N GLY A 513 -18.60 11.12 24.85
CA GLY A 513 -17.59 10.07 24.73
C GLY A 513 -16.99 9.62 26.07
N LYS A 514 -17.54 10.01 27.21
CA LYS A 514 -16.98 9.70 28.53
C LYS A 514 -17.82 8.66 29.27
N GLY A 515 -17.19 7.52 29.55
CA GLY A 515 -17.78 6.43 30.29
C GLY A 515 -18.76 5.57 29.49
N ASN A 516 -19.58 4.79 30.19
CA ASN A 516 -20.54 3.87 29.60
C ASN A 516 -21.97 4.39 29.79
N LYS A 517 -22.83 4.09 28.86
CA LYS A 517 -24.25 4.38 28.87
C LYS A 517 -25.04 3.08 29.04
N ALA A 518 -26.09 3.11 29.85
CA ALA A 518 -26.94 1.93 30.01
C ALA A 518 -27.67 1.55 28.72
N LEU A 519 -27.69 0.26 28.43
CA LEU A 519 -28.37 -0.36 27.27
C LEU A 519 -29.89 -0.56 27.51
N ILE A 520 -30.40 -0.07 28.67
CA ILE A 520 -31.81 -0.23 29.05
C ILE A 520 -32.70 0.54 28.09
N GLY A 521 -33.73 -0.11 27.59
CA GLY A 521 -34.69 0.49 26.68
C GLY A 521 -34.28 0.53 25.22
N MET A 522 -33.15 -0.08 24.86
CA MET A 522 -32.74 -0.23 23.46
C MET A 522 -33.81 -0.94 22.62
N THR A 523 -33.96 -0.53 21.36
CA THR A 523 -34.87 -1.19 20.41
C THR A 523 -34.49 -2.65 20.23
N GLY A 524 -35.40 -3.58 20.51
CA GLY A 524 -35.19 -5.03 20.40
C GLY A 524 -34.41 -5.66 21.57
N GLY A 525 -33.88 -4.87 22.51
CA GLY A 525 -33.06 -5.34 23.64
C GLY A 525 -31.63 -5.71 23.24
N ALA A 526 -30.64 -5.33 24.05
CA ALA A 526 -29.22 -5.47 23.71
C ALA A 526 -28.78 -6.93 23.53
N GLU A 527 -29.12 -7.84 24.46
CA GLU A 527 -28.78 -9.26 24.40
C GLU A 527 -29.37 -9.93 23.16
N THR A 528 -30.68 -9.70 22.91
CA THR A 528 -31.37 -10.26 21.73
C THR A 528 -30.77 -9.77 20.43
N ASN A 529 -30.42 -8.49 20.37
CA ASN A 529 -29.81 -7.90 19.19
C ASN A 529 -28.43 -8.50 18.92
N LEU A 530 -27.58 -8.57 19.94
CA LEU A 530 -26.23 -9.12 19.82
C LEU A 530 -26.27 -10.61 19.46
N SER A 531 -27.09 -11.41 20.14
CA SER A 531 -27.26 -12.82 19.86
C SER A 531 -27.72 -13.05 18.40
N ARG A 532 -28.70 -12.27 17.94
CA ARG A 532 -29.17 -12.32 16.54
C ARG A 532 -28.07 -11.92 15.56
N THR A 533 -27.26 -10.92 15.88
CA THR A 533 -26.13 -10.50 15.05
C THR A 533 -25.13 -11.64 14.85
N LEU A 534 -24.73 -12.30 15.95
CA LEU A 534 -23.83 -13.46 15.89
C LEU A 534 -24.41 -14.64 15.13
N VAL A 535 -25.69 -14.97 15.34
CA VAL A 535 -26.38 -16.02 14.59
C VAL A 535 -26.45 -15.70 13.08
N THR A 536 -26.74 -14.45 12.73
CA THR A 536 -26.75 -13.98 11.33
C THR A 536 -25.37 -14.13 10.70
N TYR A 537 -24.35 -13.70 11.40
CA TYR A 537 -22.95 -13.81 11.00
C TYR A 537 -22.57 -15.28 10.75
N LEU A 538 -22.72 -16.14 11.74
CA LEU A 538 -22.38 -17.57 11.63
C LEU A 538 -23.18 -18.30 10.55
N SER A 539 -24.43 -17.90 10.33
CA SER A 539 -25.25 -18.48 9.25
C SER A 539 -24.72 -18.13 7.87
N ALA A 540 -24.07 -16.97 7.71
CA ALA A 540 -23.48 -16.53 6.46
C ALA A 540 -22.08 -17.16 6.19
N THR A 541 -21.39 -17.66 7.24
CA THR A 541 -20.07 -18.30 7.13
C THR A 541 -20.15 -19.83 7.00
N LYS A 542 -21.31 -20.38 6.74
CA LYS A 542 -21.50 -21.84 6.59
C LYS A 542 -20.60 -22.39 5.48
N ARG A 543 -19.76 -23.36 5.84
CA ARG A 543 -19.05 -24.24 4.92
C ARG A 543 -20.01 -25.26 4.31
#